data_d4da7530c44b08c8208ee4e619a93fc4
#
_entry.id   d4da7530c44b08c8208ee4e619a93fc4
#
_cell.length_a   1.000
_cell.length_b   1.000
_cell.length_c   1.000
_cell.angle_alpha   90.00
_cell.angle_beta   90.00
_cell.angle_gamma   90.00
#
_symmetry.space_group_name_H-M   'P 1'
#
loop_
_entity.id
_entity.type
_entity.pdbx_description
1 polymer ?
#
loop_
_entity_poly.entity_id
_entity_poly.type
_entity_poly.pdbx_seq_one_letter_code
_entity_poly.pdbx_strand_id
1 'polypeptide(L)'
;MDQLTDRPAEDARTRIQAKNRETILAAGREVFARHGLRGATLDEIASTAGMSKPNMLYYFRRKTDLYRAVLEEVLTDWLLPLDALDPEGDPIEELRRYISAKIKLSYEHPQASRLFAGEMLAGAPHIETYLSGELKEIVDRKARTISRWVSEGRLAPIDPYHLIFAIWAMTQHYADFDVQIRALLGKQTGKPGFQEQAAQAVLTILLKGVTPR
;
A
#
# COMPACT_ATOMS: atom_id res chain seq x y z
N MET A 1 -13.13 47.96 7.11
CA MET A 1 -13.27 47.20 8.34
C MET A 1 -14.34 46.15 8.04
N ASP A 2 -13.95 44.98 7.58
CA ASP A 2 -14.70 43.70 7.64
C ASP A 2 -14.09 42.65 6.69
N GLN A 3 -12.99 42.00 7.12
CA GLN A 3 -12.42 40.84 6.40
C GLN A 3 -11.91 39.77 7.38
N LEU A 4 -12.48 39.67 8.59
CA LEU A 4 -11.95 38.78 9.63
C LEU A 4 -12.92 37.69 10.15
N THR A 5 -14.09 37.48 9.52
CA THR A 5 -15.12 36.54 10.06
C THR A 5 -15.37 35.29 9.27
N ASP A 6 -14.67 35.00 8.15
CA ASP A 6 -15.01 33.85 7.28
C ASP A 6 -14.06 32.62 7.39
N ARG A 7 -12.90 32.76 8.06
CA ARG A 7 -11.93 31.65 8.21
C ARG A 7 -12.42 30.40 8.94
N PRO A 8 -13.16 30.47 10.09
CA PRO A 8 -13.56 29.25 10.81
C PRO A 8 -14.59 28.41 10.06
N ALA A 9 -15.45 29.03 9.26
CA ALA A 9 -16.48 28.33 8.48
C ALA A 9 -15.87 27.65 7.25
N GLU A 10 -14.87 28.27 6.62
CA GLU A 10 -14.13 27.70 5.48
C GLU A 10 -13.27 26.51 5.91
N ASP A 11 -12.58 26.59 7.05
CA ASP A 11 -11.83 25.50 7.66
C ASP A 11 -12.75 24.30 8.03
N ALA A 12 -13.93 24.58 8.59
CA ALA A 12 -14.90 23.53 8.93
C ALA A 12 -15.45 22.84 7.68
N ARG A 13 -15.75 23.59 6.61
CA ARG A 13 -16.23 23.06 5.33
C ARG A 13 -15.18 22.18 4.66
N THR A 14 -13.93 22.61 4.66
CA THR A 14 -12.79 21.88 4.10
C THR A 14 -12.57 20.55 4.85
N ARG A 15 -12.67 20.55 6.18
CA ARG A 15 -12.56 19.34 7.01
C ARG A 15 -13.69 18.33 6.73
N ILE A 16 -14.92 18.81 6.57
CA ILE A 16 -16.07 17.97 6.22
C ILE A 16 -15.87 17.35 4.83
N GLN A 17 -15.38 18.13 3.87
CA GLN A 17 -15.10 17.62 2.52
C GLN A 17 -14.00 16.56 2.54
N ALA A 18 -12.90 16.78 3.26
CA ALA A 18 -11.83 15.82 3.42
C ALA A 18 -12.35 14.51 4.04
N LYS A 19 -13.11 14.60 5.14
CA LYS A 19 -13.70 13.44 5.81
C LYS A 19 -14.66 12.65 4.90
N ASN A 20 -15.49 13.35 4.15
CA ASN A 20 -16.40 12.68 3.20
C ASN A 20 -15.61 11.97 2.09
N ARG A 21 -14.55 12.59 1.58
CA ARG A 21 -13.68 11.98 0.58
C ARG A 21 -13.01 10.69 1.11
N GLU A 22 -12.48 10.72 2.32
CA GLU A 22 -11.93 9.55 3.00
C GLU A 22 -12.97 8.43 3.16
N THR A 23 -14.19 8.77 3.58
CA THR A 23 -15.30 7.81 3.71
C THR A 23 -15.64 7.15 2.37
N ILE A 24 -15.66 7.91 1.28
CA ILE A 24 -15.91 7.39 -0.07
C ILE A 24 -14.77 6.47 -0.51
N LEU A 25 -13.51 6.85 -0.26
CA LEU A 25 -12.33 6.04 -0.62
C LEU A 25 -12.33 4.72 0.15
N ALA A 26 -12.62 4.73 1.45
CA ALA A 26 -12.74 3.52 2.26
C ALA A 26 -13.84 2.57 1.74
N ALA A 27 -15.02 3.10 1.44
CA ALA A 27 -16.12 2.34 0.83
C ALA A 27 -15.75 1.82 -0.56
N GLY A 28 -15.11 2.64 -1.38
CA GLY A 28 -14.60 2.25 -2.69
C GLY A 28 -13.60 1.11 -2.60
N ARG A 29 -12.65 1.17 -1.68
CA ARG A 29 -11.66 0.12 -1.43
C ARG A 29 -12.34 -1.22 -1.08
N GLU A 30 -13.34 -1.20 -0.19
CA GLU A 30 -14.09 -2.40 0.18
C GLU A 30 -14.83 -3.01 -1.02
N VAL A 31 -15.60 -2.20 -1.75
CA VAL A 31 -16.43 -2.67 -2.85
C VAL A 31 -15.59 -3.12 -4.05
N PHE A 32 -14.54 -2.36 -4.40
CA PHE A 32 -13.63 -2.75 -5.50
C PHE A 32 -12.82 -4.01 -5.17
N ALA A 33 -12.39 -4.19 -3.92
CA ALA A 33 -11.68 -5.40 -3.52
C ALA A 33 -12.57 -6.66 -3.61
N ARG A 34 -13.88 -6.50 -3.43
CA ARG A 34 -14.86 -7.60 -3.51
C ARG A 34 -15.29 -7.92 -4.94
N HIS A 35 -15.53 -6.89 -5.76
CA HIS A 35 -16.17 -7.04 -7.07
C HIS A 35 -15.30 -6.64 -8.26
N GLY A 36 -14.10 -6.13 -8.01
CA GLY A 36 -13.25 -5.51 -9.02
C GLY A 36 -13.85 -4.24 -9.61
N LEU A 37 -13.14 -3.57 -10.49
CA LEU A 37 -13.65 -2.37 -11.16
C LEU A 37 -14.92 -2.67 -11.99
N ARG A 38 -14.99 -3.82 -12.67
CA ARG A 38 -16.11 -4.14 -13.56
C ARG A 38 -17.41 -4.43 -12.78
N GLY A 39 -17.31 -5.22 -11.70
CA GLY A 39 -18.47 -5.65 -10.91
C GLY A 39 -19.01 -4.60 -9.92
N ALA A 40 -18.16 -3.70 -9.44
CA ALA A 40 -18.55 -2.63 -8.53
C ALA A 40 -19.50 -1.63 -9.17
N THR A 41 -20.46 -1.12 -8.40
CA THR A 41 -21.38 -0.05 -8.81
C THR A 41 -21.24 1.18 -7.92
N LEU A 42 -21.49 2.37 -8.49
CA LEU A 42 -21.49 3.61 -7.71
C LEU A 42 -22.62 3.65 -6.66
N ASP A 43 -23.72 2.95 -6.91
CA ASP A 43 -24.83 2.85 -5.96
C ASP A 43 -24.44 2.04 -4.72
N GLU A 44 -23.75 0.91 -4.91
CA GLU A 44 -23.22 0.10 -3.82
C GLU A 44 -22.17 0.86 -3.01
N ILE A 45 -21.25 1.55 -3.68
CA ILE A 45 -20.22 2.35 -2.99
C ILE A 45 -20.87 3.49 -2.18
N ALA A 46 -21.84 4.20 -2.73
CA ALA A 46 -22.57 5.25 -2.03
C ALA A 46 -23.31 4.71 -0.79
N SER A 47 -23.96 3.56 -0.94
CA SER A 47 -24.63 2.86 0.16
C SER A 47 -23.64 2.46 1.25
N THR A 48 -22.50 1.86 0.88
CA THR A 48 -21.43 1.47 1.81
C THR A 48 -20.84 2.69 2.53
N ALA A 49 -20.72 3.82 1.83
CA ALA A 49 -20.24 5.09 2.41
C ALA A 49 -21.30 5.80 3.28
N GLY A 50 -22.53 5.27 3.37
CA GLY A 50 -23.61 5.89 4.13
C GLY A 50 -24.10 7.22 3.57
N MET A 51 -24.00 7.42 2.25
CA MET A 51 -24.39 8.69 1.60
C MET A 51 -25.21 8.46 0.33
N SER A 52 -25.89 9.53 -0.13
CA SER A 52 -26.61 9.47 -1.40
C SER A 52 -25.66 9.46 -2.59
N LYS A 53 -26.03 8.77 -3.68
CA LYS A 53 -25.25 8.78 -4.93
C LYS A 53 -24.99 10.18 -5.48
N PRO A 54 -25.96 11.14 -5.51
CA PRO A 54 -25.66 12.52 -5.92
C PRO A 54 -24.57 13.19 -5.09
N ASN A 55 -24.56 12.97 -3.76
CA ASN A 55 -23.52 13.51 -2.88
C ASN A 55 -22.15 12.90 -3.20
N MET A 56 -22.07 11.59 -3.40
CA MET A 56 -20.82 10.93 -3.79
C MET A 56 -20.32 11.42 -5.16
N LEU A 57 -21.23 11.63 -6.15
CA LEU A 57 -20.88 12.12 -7.49
C LEU A 57 -20.34 13.56 -7.49
N TYR A 58 -20.55 14.33 -6.43
CA TYR A 58 -19.89 15.62 -6.24
C TYR A 58 -18.37 15.45 -6.08
N TYR A 59 -17.91 14.35 -5.43
CA TYR A 59 -16.49 14.05 -5.20
C TYR A 59 -15.86 13.27 -6.36
N PHE A 60 -16.59 12.28 -6.91
CA PHE A 60 -16.10 11.41 -7.97
C PHE A 60 -17.16 11.22 -9.04
N ARG A 61 -16.98 11.88 -10.16
CA ARG A 61 -17.96 11.85 -11.28
C ARG A 61 -18.02 10.50 -11.99
N ARG A 62 -16.89 9.77 -12.04
CA ARG A 62 -16.78 8.49 -12.73
C ARG A 62 -16.26 7.42 -11.78
N LYS A 63 -16.74 6.20 -11.98
CA LYS A 63 -16.25 5.02 -11.23
C LYS A 63 -14.74 4.82 -11.39
N THR A 64 -14.20 5.07 -12.57
CA THR A 64 -12.77 4.97 -12.87
C THR A 64 -11.94 6.01 -12.13
N ASP A 65 -12.46 7.21 -11.91
CA ASP A 65 -11.75 8.26 -11.16
C ASP A 65 -11.66 7.88 -9.68
N LEU A 66 -12.75 7.34 -9.13
CA LEU A 66 -12.75 6.80 -7.76
C LEU A 66 -11.82 5.59 -7.63
N TYR A 67 -11.85 4.66 -8.60
CA TYR A 67 -10.99 3.49 -8.61
C TYR A 67 -9.50 3.87 -8.61
N ARG A 68 -9.12 4.82 -9.47
CA ARG A 68 -7.75 5.36 -9.50
C ARG A 68 -7.37 5.98 -8.17
N ALA A 69 -8.21 6.82 -7.59
CA ALA A 69 -7.94 7.47 -6.31
C ALA A 69 -7.78 6.45 -5.16
N VAL A 70 -8.55 5.35 -5.18
CA VAL A 70 -8.39 4.25 -4.21
C VAL A 70 -7.04 3.54 -4.39
N LEU A 71 -6.61 3.28 -5.62
CA LEU A 71 -5.31 2.66 -5.89
C LEU A 71 -4.14 3.56 -5.49
N GLU A 72 -4.24 4.86 -5.76
CA GLU A 72 -3.23 5.86 -5.37
C GLU A 72 -3.11 5.96 -3.85
N GLU A 73 -4.24 5.96 -3.11
CA GLU A 73 -4.24 5.94 -1.64
C GLU A 73 -3.55 4.68 -1.10
N VAL A 74 -3.92 3.50 -1.62
CA VAL A 74 -3.30 2.23 -1.24
C VAL A 74 -1.79 2.25 -1.48
N LEU A 75 -1.35 2.78 -2.62
CA LEU A 75 0.07 2.89 -2.95
C LEU A 75 0.79 3.87 -2.02
N THR A 76 0.20 5.02 -1.74
CA THR A 76 0.77 6.01 -0.81
C THR A 76 1.04 5.36 0.54
N ASP A 77 0.05 4.67 1.12
CA ASP A 77 0.20 3.98 2.41
C ASP A 77 1.30 2.91 2.36
N TRP A 78 1.43 2.21 1.24
CA TRP A 78 2.39 1.12 1.07
C TRP A 78 3.81 1.59 0.79
N LEU A 79 3.97 2.82 0.27
CA LEU A 79 5.26 3.43 0.02
C LEU A 79 5.82 4.17 1.24
N LEU A 80 4.97 4.60 2.17
CA LEU A 80 5.41 5.28 3.39
C LEU A 80 6.54 4.55 4.13
N PRO A 81 6.48 3.21 4.37
CA PRO A 81 7.58 2.52 5.05
C PRO A 81 8.88 2.50 4.26
N LEU A 82 8.82 2.45 2.92
CA LEU A 82 10.00 2.55 2.07
C LEU A 82 10.58 3.96 2.12
N ASP A 83 9.73 4.96 2.01
CA ASP A 83 10.17 6.37 2.03
C ASP A 83 10.73 6.79 3.39
N ALA A 84 10.30 6.14 4.47
CA ALA A 84 10.79 6.38 5.82
C ALA A 84 12.18 5.78 6.13
N LEU A 85 12.81 5.02 5.21
CA LEU A 85 14.18 4.52 5.40
C LEU A 85 15.14 5.70 5.64
N ASP A 86 15.81 5.69 6.79
CA ASP A 86 16.83 6.70 7.15
C ASP A 86 18.17 6.36 6.47
N PRO A 87 18.68 7.20 5.56
CA PRO A 87 19.95 6.98 4.91
C PRO A 87 21.16 6.88 5.86
N GLU A 88 21.07 7.51 7.04
CA GLU A 88 22.14 7.52 8.04
C GLU A 88 21.95 6.45 9.13
N GLY A 89 20.82 5.76 9.14
CA GLY A 89 20.49 4.70 10.08
C GLY A 89 21.35 3.43 9.88
N ASP A 90 21.19 2.46 10.79
CA ASP A 90 21.75 1.12 10.60
C ASP A 90 20.99 0.37 9.49
N PRO A 91 21.64 -0.05 8.40
CA PRO A 91 20.96 -0.62 7.23
C PRO A 91 20.12 -1.86 7.56
N ILE A 92 20.61 -2.72 8.47
CA ILE A 92 19.89 -3.96 8.82
C ILE A 92 18.64 -3.64 9.62
N GLU A 93 18.72 -2.68 10.55
CA GLU A 93 17.55 -2.25 11.35
C GLU A 93 16.57 -1.45 10.51
N GLU A 94 17.03 -0.62 9.57
CA GLU A 94 16.17 0.08 8.61
C GLU A 94 15.40 -0.90 7.72
N LEU A 95 16.08 -1.88 7.14
CA LEU A 95 15.44 -2.93 6.34
C LEU A 95 14.48 -3.78 7.19
N ARG A 96 14.86 -4.11 8.44
CA ARG A 96 13.99 -4.82 9.38
C ARG A 96 12.69 -4.06 9.62
N ARG A 97 12.76 -2.76 9.91
CA ARG A 97 11.58 -1.90 10.12
C ARG A 97 10.71 -1.87 8.88
N TYR A 98 11.32 -1.66 7.72
CA TYR A 98 10.61 -1.62 6.44
C TYR A 98 9.88 -2.94 6.13
N ILE A 99 10.59 -4.07 6.20
CA ILE A 99 10.02 -5.39 5.94
C ILE A 99 8.87 -5.69 6.92
N SER A 100 9.08 -5.41 8.21
CA SER A 100 8.05 -5.63 9.25
C SER A 100 6.80 -4.79 9.00
N ALA A 101 6.96 -3.52 8.63
CA ALA A 101 5.84 -2.64 8.29
C ALA A 101 5.08 -3.13 7.06
N LYS A 102 5.79 -3.60 6.02
CA LYS A 102 5.17 -4.17 4.81
C LYS A 102 4.37 -5.45 5.12
N ILE A 103 4.93 -6.34 5.92
CA ILE A 103 4.22 -7.57 6.34
C ILE A 103 2.95 -7.20 7.12
N LYS A 104 3.06 -6.27 8.07
CA LYS A 104 1.92 -5.79 8.86
C LYS A 104 0.82 -5.24 7.96
N LEU A 105 1.15 -4.34 7.03
CA LEU A 105 0.19 -3.78 6.06
C LEU A 105 -0.51 -4.87 5.24
N SER A 106 0.23 -5.90 4.79
CA SER A 106 -0.34 -7.01 4.03
C SER A 106 -1.34 -7.83 4.85
N TYR A 107 -1.10 -8.04 6.14
CA TYR A 107 -2.02 -8.74 7.03
C TYR A 107 -3.22 -7.89 7.45
N GLU A 108 -3.02 -6.62 7.71
CA GLU A 108 -4.10 -5.70 8.14
C GLU A 108 -5.02 -5.32 6.97
N HIS A 109 -4.46 -5.23 5.75
CA HIS A 109 -5.18 -4.79 4.55
C HIS A 109 -5.07 -5.76 3.37
N PRO A 110 -5.40 -7.07 3.54
CA PRO A 110 -5.21 -8.08 2.47
C PRO A 110 -6.07 -7.81 1.24
N GLN A 111 -7.20 -7.12 1.42
CA GLN A 111 -8.07 -6.74 0.30
C GLN A 111 -7.44 -5.65 -0.56
N ALA A 112 -6.78 -4.66 0.05
CA ALA A 112 -6.06 -3.62 -0.65
C ALA A 112 -4.88 -4.21 -1.45
N SER A 113 -4.15 -5.18 -0.86
CA SER A 113 -3.09 -5.93 -1.52
C SER A 113 -3.58 -6.60 -2.80
N ARG A 114 -4.65 -7.40 -2.69
CA ARG A 114 -5.24 -8.12 -3.83
C ARG A 114 -5.79 -7.18 -4.91
N LEU A 115 -6.39 -6.04 -4.50
CA LEU A 115 -6.88 -5.04 -5.44
C LEU A 115 -5.73 -4.49 -6.28
N PHE A 116 -4.64 -4.10 -5.64
CA PHE A 116 -3.45 -3.62 -6.31
C PHE A 116 -2.78 -4.69 -7.18
N ALA A 117 -2.60 -5.91 -6.65
CA ALA A 117 -2.05 -7.03 -7.42
C ALA A 117 -2.87 -7.32 -8.68
N GLY A 118 -4.21 -7.27 -8.59
CA GLY A 118 -5.11 -7.42 -9.73
C GLY A 118 -4.91 -6.34 -10.80
N GLU A 119 -4.73 -5.09 -10.40
CA GLU A 119 -4.42 -3.98 -11.32
C GLU A 119 -3.08 -4.20 -12.02
N MET A 120 -2.03 -4.62 -11.27
CA MET A 120 -0.71 -4.92 -11.84
C MET A 120 -0.77 -6.06 -12.87
N LEU A 121 -1.46 -7.16 -12.53
CA LEU A 121 -1.63 -8.30 -13.43
C LEU A 121 -2.44 -7.96 -14.68
N ALA A 122 -3.31 -6.95 -14.62
CA ALA A 122 -4.05 -6.44 -15.76
C ALA A 122 -3.23 -5.45 -16.63
N GLY A 123 -1.98 -5.18 -16.31
CA GLY A 123 -1.09 -4.24 -17.01
C GLY A 123 -1.18 -2.80 -16.50
N ALA A 124 -1.74 -2.57 -15.33
CA ALA A 124 -1.84 -1.26 -14.64
C ALA A 124 -2.53 -0.14 -15.45
N PRO A 125 -3.64 -0.40 -16.17
CA PRO A 125 -4.22 0.56 -17.11
C PRO A 125 -4.73 1.85 -16.47
N HIS A 126 -4.94 1.87 -15.14
CA HIS A 126 -5.50 3.02 -14.45
C HIS A 126 -4.47 3.82 -13.64
N ILE A 127 -3.26 3.28 -13.39
CA ILE A 127 -2.24 3.91 -12.54
C ILE A 127 -0.84 3.96 -13.17
N GLU A 128 -0.69 3.71 -14.47
CA GLU A 128 0.59 3.73 -15.18
C GLU A 128 1.36 5.04 -14.94
N THR A 129 0.69 6.18 -14.98
CA THR A 129 1.30 7.50 -14.74
C THR A 129 1.86 7.61 -13.32
N TYR A 130 1.16 7.09 -12.32
CA TYR A 130 1.63 7.07 -10.93
C TYR A 130 2.86 6.16 -10.78
N LEU A 131 2.84 4.99 -11.41
CA LEU A 131 3.96 4.04 -11.37
C LEU A 131 5.22 4.61 -11.99
N SER A 132 5.11 5.24 -13.16
CA SER A 132 6.23 5.85 -13.89
C SER A 132 6.70 7.20 -13.31
N GLY A 133 5.88 7.84 -12.48
CA GLY A 133 6.16 9.10 -11.80
C GLY A 133 6.58 8.88 -10.34
N GLU A 134 5.64 9.10 -9.43
CA GLU A 134 5.88 9.16 -7.98
C GLU A 134 6.50 7.88 -7.40
N LEU A 135 5.95 6.71 -7.77
CA LEU A 135 6.53 5.43 -7.35
C LEU A 135 8.00 5.31 -7.78
N LYS A 136 8.26 5.59 -9.06
CA LYS A 136 9.61 5.51 -9.61
C LYS A 136 10.59 6.43 -8.89
N GLU A 137 10.19 7.67 -8.60
CA GLU A 137 11.03 8.64 -7.88
C GLU A 137 11.42 8.17 -6.48
N ILE A 138 10.45 7.62 -5.72
CA ILE A 138 10.69 7.08 -4.38
C ILE A 138 11.64 5.88 -4.46
N VAL A 139 11.36 4.93 -5.36
CA VAL A 139 12.19 3.74 -5.54
C VAL A 139 13.61 4.11 -5.95
N ASP A 140 13.81 5.00 -6.91
CA ASP A 140 15.13 5.45 -7.36
C ASP A 140 15.91 6.13 -6.23
N ARG A 141 15.24 6.95 -5.41
CA ARG A 141 15.86 7.60 -4.24
C ARG A 141 16.34 6.58 -3.23
N LYS A 142 15.52 5.59 -2.89
CA LYS A 142 15.87 4.55 -1.90
C LYS A 142 16.85 3.51 -2.47
N ALA A 143 16.78 3.24 -3.76
CA ALA A 143 17.81 2.42 -4.44
C ALA A 143 19.20 3.06 -4.33
N ARG A 144 19.32 4.39 -4.48
CA ARG A 144 20.59 5.10 -4.24
C ARG A 144 21.07 4.97 -2.79
N THR A 145 20.18 5.04 -1.81
CA THR A 145 20.52 4.83 -0.39
C THR A 145 21.06 3.41 -0.17
N ILE A 146 20.38 2.39 -0.68
CA ILE A 146 20.84 0.99 -0.57
C ILE A 146 22.18 0.78 -1.30
N SER A 147 22.35 1.35 -2.50
CA SER A 147 23.63 1.29 -3.24
C SER A 147 24.78 1.88 -2.44
N ARG A 148 24.55 2.99 -1.73
CA ARG A 148 25.55 3.59 -0.84
C ARG A 148 25.91 2.64 0.28
N TRP A 149 24.95 2.03 0.98
CA TRP A 149 25.19 1.07 2.04
C TRP A 149 26.00 -0.15 1.56
N VAL A 150 25.73 -0.63 0.34
CA VAL A 150 26.50 -1.70 -0.30
C VAL A 150 27.94 -1.23 -0.57
N SER A 151 28.14 -0.04 -1.15
CA SER A 151 29.47 0.49 -1.46
C SER A 151 30.32 0.77 -0.22
N GLU A 152 29.69 1.08 0.91
CA GLU A 152 30.31 1.26 2.23
C GLU A 152 30.57 -0.07 2.95
N GLY A 153 30.20 -1.22 2.37
CA GLY A 153 30.34 -2.55 3.00
C GLY A 153 29.37 -2.79 4.17
N ARG A 154 28.37 -1.95 4.35
CA ARG A 154 27.36 -2.05 5.42
C ARG A 154 26.23 -3.03 5.05
N LEU A 155 26.09 -3.35 3.77
CA LEU A 155 25.28 -4.44 3.24
C LEU A 155 26.11 -5.34 2.33
N ALA A 156 25.72 -6.61 2.24
CA ALA A 156 26.30 -7.54 1.27
C ALA A 156 26.01 -7.03 -0.17
N PRO A 157 26.86 -7.38 -1.16
CA PRO A 157 26.66 -7.01 -2.55
C PRO A 157 25.31 -7.52 -3.06
N ILE A 158 24.40 -6.58 -3.41
CA ILE A 158 23.08 -6.86 -3.96
C ILE A 158 22.64 -5.70 -4.84
N ASP A 159 21.91 -5.98 -5.92
CA ASP A 159 21.22 -4.94 -6.68
C ASP A 159 20.04 -4.39 -5.85
N PRO A 160 19.96 -3.07 -5.64
CA PRO A 160 18.94 -2.45 -4.79
C PRO A 160 17.53 -2.61 -5.33
N TYR A 161 17.33 -2.61 -6.65
CA TYR A 161 15.99 -2.81 -7.23
C TYR A 161 15.52 -4.24 -7.02
N HIS A 162 16.39 -5.22 -7.23
CA HIS A 162 16.06 -6.63 -6.99
C HIS A 162 15.79 -6.90 -5.51
N LEU A 163 16.47 -6.23 -4.58
CA LEU A 163 16.16 -6.31 -3.15
C LEU A 163 14.76 -5.75 -2.85
N ILE A 164 14.43 -4.58 -3.38
CA ILE A 164 13.12 -3.95 -3.19
C ILE A 164 12.02 -4.86 -3.75
N PHE A 165 12.19 -5.40 -4.96
CA PHE A 165 11.22 -6.31 -5.58
C PHE A 165 11.06 -7.62 -4.79
N ALA A 166 12.15 -8.19 -4.26
CA ALA A 166 12.10 -9.37 -3.41
C ALA A 166 11.34 -9.10 -2.11
N ILE A 167 11.57 -7.93 -1.48
CA ILE A 167 10.81 -7.50 -0.30
C ILE A 167 9.32 -7.43 -0.63
N TRP A 168 8.92 -6.78 -1.73
CA TRP A 168 7.51 -6.70 -2.13
C TRP A 168 6.90 -8.06 -2.37
N ALA A 169 7.54 -8.91 -3.17
CA ALA A 169 7.05 -10.25 -3.48
C ALA A 169 6.84 -11.09 -2.21
N MET A 170 7.81 -11.11 -1.30
CA MET A 170 7.73 -11.95 -0.12
C MET A 170 6.74 -11.42 0.93
N THR A 171 6.63 -10.10 1.09
CA THR A 171 5.73 -9.51 2.10
C THR A 171 4.26 -9.52 1.69
N GLN A 172 3.96 -9.49 0.38
CA GLN A 172 2.59 -9.47 -0.15
C GLN A 172 2.04 -10.87 -0.44
N HIS A 173 2.91 -11.86 -0.60
CA HIS A 173 2.51 -13.22 -0.98
C HIS A 173 1.40 -13.81 -0.09
N TYR A 174 1.49 -13.61 1.22
CA TYR A 174 0.51 -14.14 2.17
C TYR A 174 -0.88 -13.48 2.05
N ALA A 175 -0.95 -12.26 1.55
CA ALA A 175 -2.21 -11.59 1.27
C ALA A 175 -2.76 -11.94 -0.12
N ASP A 176 -1.91 -11.90 -1.14
CA ASP A 176 -2.31 -12.03 -2.54
C ASP A 176 -2.66 -13.47 -2.91
N PHE A 177 -1.93 -14.43 -2.34
CA PHE A 177 -2.06 -15.87 -2.59
C PHE A 177 -2.60 -16.65 -1.39
N ASP A 178 -3.36 -16.01 -0.51
CA ASP A 178 -3.98 -16.61 0.68
C ASP A 178 -4.78 -17.89 0.37
N VAL A 179 -5.48 -17.94 -0.76
CA VAL A 179 -6.21 -19.13 -1.21
C VAL A 179 -5.27 -20.32 -1.40
N GLN A 180 -4.10 -20.10 -2.03
CA GLN A 180 -3.09 -21.14 -2.22
C GLN A 180 -2.51 -21.61 -0.89
N ILE A 181 -2.17 -20.67 0.00
CA ILE A 181 -1.60 -20.96 1.32
C ILE A 181 -2.59 -21.77 2.14
N ARG A 182 -3.86 -21.39 2.18
CA ARG A 182 -4.91 -22.14 2.87
C ARG A 182 -5.14 -23.52 2.27
N ALA A 183 -5.06 -23.66 0.95
CA ALA A 183 -5.19 -24.97 0.30
C ALA A 183 -4.06 -25.92 0.70
N LEU A 184 -2.83 -25.42 0.85
CA LEU A 184 -1.65 -26.21 1.21
C LEU A 184 -1.57 -26.52 2.71
N LEU A 185 -1.89 -25.55 3.58
CA LEU A 185 -1.67 -25.65 5.02
C LEU A 185 -2.95 -25.93 5.82
N GLY A 186 -4.12 -25.78 5.21
CA GLY A 186 -5.42 -26.07 5.81
C GLY A 186 -5.63 -25.27 7.12
N LYS A 187 -6.01 -25.97 8.18
CA LYS A 187 -6.30 -25.37 9.49
C LYS A 187 -5.09 -24.71 10.18
N GLN A 188 -3.87 -24.94 9.67
CA GLN A 188 -2.68 -24.34 10.28
C GLN A 188 -2.64 -22.82 10.09
N THR A 189 -3.23 -22.29 9.01
CA THR A 189 -3.29 -20.84 8.73
C THR A 189 -4.12 -20.06 9.76
N GLY A 190 -5.06 -20.71 10.45
CA GLY A 190 -5.87 -20.11 11.51
C GLY A 190 -5.32 -20.29 12.93
N LYS A 191 -4.15 -20.92 13.09
CA LYS A 191 -3.55 -21.09 14.42
C LYS A 191 -2.94 -19.79 14.93
N PRO A 192 -3.04 -19.53 16.25
CA PRO A 192 -2.28 -18.44 16.88
C PRO A 192 -0.78 -18.56 16.55
N GLY A 193 -0.14 -17.44 16.22
CA GLY A 193 1.29 -17.40 15.92
C GLY A 193 1.65 -17.72 14.46
N PHE A 194 0.70 -18.09 13.59
CA PHE A 194 1.00 -18.37 12.17
C PHE A 194 1.56 -17.13 11.45
N GLN A 195 0.95 -15.97 11.68
CA GLN A 195 1.39 -14.72 11.04
C GLN A 195 2.77 -14.30 11.52
N GLU A 196 3.05 -14.44 12.80
CA GLU A 196 4.35 -14.16 13.40
C GLU A 196 5.44 -15.10 12.86
N GLN A 197 5.14 -16.38 12.72
CA GLN A 197 6.07 -17.36 12.13
C GLN A 197 6.37 -17.03 10.66
N ALA A 198 5.36 -16.66 9.88
CA ALA A 198 5.51 -16.24 8.49
C ALA A 198 6.36 -14.96 8.39
N ALA A 199 6.08 -13.96 9.23
CA ALA A 199 6.85 -12.73 9.30
C ALA A 199 8.32 -13.00 9.66
N GLN A 200 8.58 -13.84 10.65
CA GLN A 200 9.93 -14.20 11.06
C GLN A 200 10.68 -14.98 9.96
N ALA A 201 10.00 -15.83 9.21
CA ALA A 201 10.59 -16.54 8.08
C ALA A 201 11.03 -15.57 6.98
N VAL A 202 10.16 -14.63 6.58
CA VAL A 202 10.45 -13.58 5.59
C VAL A 202 11.62 -12.71 6.03
N LEU A 203 11.60 -12.21 7.28
CA LEU A 203 12.69 -11.43 7.85
C LEU A 203 14.02 -12.20 7.83
N THR A 204 14.00 -13.46 8.25
CA THR A 204 15.20 -14.29 8.30
C THR A 204 15.81 -14.48 6.91
N ILE A 205 15.00 -14.78 5.90
CA ILE A 205 15.47 -15.01 4.53
C ILE A 205 16.06 -13.73 3.95
N LEU A 206 15.33 -12.62 4.05
CA LEU A 206 15.75 -11.35 3.46
C LEU A 206 16.98 -10.77 4.16
N LEU A 207 16.99 -10.70 5.50
CA LEU A 207 18.09 -10.08 6.24
C LEU A 207 19.38 -10.92 6.18
N LYS A 208 19.29 -12.25 6.25
CA LYS A 208 20.48 -13.10 6.07
C LYS A 208 21.10 -12.96 4.67
N GLY A 209 20.27 -12.67 3.66
CA GLY A 209 20.75 -12.46 2.28
C GLY A 209 21.53 -11.17 2.09
N VAL A 210 21.35 -10.18 2.97
CA VAL A 210 21.96 -8.84 2.83
C VAL A 210 22.92 -8.48 3.96
N THR A 211 23.06 -9.32 4.99
CA THR A 211 24.05 -9.12 6.07
C THR A 211 25.45 -9.38 5.53
N PRO A 212 26.42 -8.47 5.71
CA PRO A 212 27.82 -8.71 5.35
C PRO A 212 28.38 -9.95 6.07
N ARG A 213 29.26 -10.67 5.39
CA ARG A 213 29.94 -11.85 5.97
C ARG A 213 31.20 -11.44 6.70
#